data_31531a3929015ea72e301c565a43b759
#
_entry.id   31531a3929015ea72e301c565a43b759
#
_cell.length_a   1.000
_cell.length_b   1.000
_cell.length_c   1.000
_cell.angle_alpha   90.00
_cell.angle_beta   90.00
_cell.angle_gamma   90.00
#
_symmetry.space_group_name_H-M   'P 1'
#
loop_
_entity.id
_entity.type
_entity.pdbx_description
1 polymer ?
#
loop_
_entity_poly.entity_id
_entity_poly.type
_entity_poly.pdbx_seq_one_letter_code
_entity_poly.pdbx_strand_id
1 'polypeptide(L)'
;MKPARLLDAPALNRATLARQLLLERASMSPYDAIGHLVGLQAQTATSWYLTLWSRLRDFDPAATGRLLEDRRILRSWFMRATIHTVTDADAPTLRAFTQPTIERSVRGKWAEALAGISLAEMERAIRALVATPRTPGELVAHLAERWPGGPDALTMTNAAKAIVPLVQVPPRGVWGRSGMVRFAALDDWLGRPVPRRVDPAPVVRRYLAAYGPASVADAQTWSGVTRLREVFEHLRGELVAFRDPSGRELFDLPDAPRPDPATPAPPRFLADYDNLLLSHADRSRFTGEGAREALTYRSGPIPGALLVDGRMVGAWHLRTDGPRTTVVIGVARPLAPDDEAAVRSEADAMLEFSRPRSMNRAVEISIIRPQGTTS
;
A
#
# COMPACT_ATOMS: atom_id res chain seq x y z
N MET A 1 32.90 5.82 18.16
CA MET A 1 31.63 5.19 17.67
C MET A 1 31.78 3.68 17.78
N LYS A 2 30.82 2.99 18.43
CA LYS A 2 30.79 1.50 18.35
C LYS A 2 30.56 1.10 16.88
N PRO A 3 31.25 0.04 16.38
CA PRO A 3 31.01 -0.44 15.02
C PRO A 3 29.52 -0.77 14.86
N ALA A 4 28.92 -0.35 13.74
CA ALA A 4 27.53 -0.66 13.46
C ALA A 4 27.36 -2.18 13.36
N ARG A 5 26.39 -2.74 14.10
CA ARG A 5 26.11 -4.18 14.12
C ARG A 5 25.59 -4.62 12.74
N LEU A 6 26.11 -5.73 12.23
CA LEU A 6 25.66 -6.34 10.98
C LEU A 6 24.29 -7.01 11.17
N LEU A 7 23.37 -6.80 10.24
CA LEU A 7 22.12 -7.56 10.09
C LEU A 7 22.10 -8.21 8.72
N ASP A 8 22.05 -9.53 8.67
CA ASP A 8 21.90 -10.28 7.44
C ASP A 8 20.47 -10.28 6.89
N ALA A 9 20.27 -10.84 5.70
CA ALA A 9 18.97 -10.84 5.06
C ALA A 9 17.88 -11.59 5.86
N PRO A 10 18.14 -12.75 6.49
CA PRO A 10 17.17 -13.39 7.38
C PRO A 10 16.77 -12.53 8.58
N ALA A 11 17.73 -11.90 9.27
CA ALA A 11 17.44 -11.01 10.40
C ALA A 11 16.60 -9.80 9.97
N LEU A 12 16.93 -9.18 8.84
CA LEU A 12 16.16 -8.07 8.26
C LEU A 12 14.75 -8.51 7.86
N ASN A 13 14.61 -9.70 7.29
CA ASN A 13 13.32 -10.27 6.92
C ASN A 13 12.43 -10.44 8.16
N ARG A 14 12.92 -11.16 9.18
CA ARG A 14 12.14 -11.43 10.40
C ARG A 14 11.79 -10.17 11.17
N ALA A 15 12.70 -9.20 11.26
CA ALA A 15 12.43 -7.91 11.88
C ALA A 15 11.29 -7.16 11.19
N THR A 16 11.28 -7.14 9.86
CA THR A 16 10.21 -6.46 9.11
C THR A 16 8.90 -7.25 9.17
N LEU A 17 8.91 -8.58 9.03
CA LEU A 17 7.70 -9.41 9.10
C LEU A 17 7.00 -9.32 10.46
N ALA A 18 7.77 -9.28 11.56
CA ALA A 18 7.21 -9.08 12.91
C ALA A 18 6.41 -7.79 13.00
N ARG A 19 6.99 -6.68 12.52
CA ARG A 19 6.36 -5.35 12.51
C ARG A 19 5.19 -5.24 11.53
N GLN A 20 5.23 -6.04 10.48
CA GLN A 20 4.15 -6.15 9.50
C GLN A 20 3.04 -7.11 9.93
N LEU A 21 3.11 -7.68 11.15
CA LEU A 21 2.13 -8.63 11.69
C LEU A 21 1.97 -9.88 10.82
N LEU A 22 3.05 -10.32 10.16
CA LEU A 22 3.04 -11.45 9.21
C LEU A 22 3.68 -12.72 9.77
N LEU A 23 4.50 -12.62 10.83
CA LEU A 23 4.97 -13.81 11.55
C LEU A 23 3.82 -14.43 12.33
N GLU A 24 3.04 -13.61 13.00
CA GLU A 24 1.86 -14.00 13.74
C GLU A 24 0.74 -12.98 13.51
N ARG A 25 -0.49 -13.45 13.27
CA ARG A 25 -1.66 -12.55 13.19
C ARG A 25 -1.91 -11.89 14.53
N ALA A 26 -2.06 -10.58 14.54
CA ALA A 26 -2.25 -9.79 15.73
C ALA A 26 -3.72 -9.74 16.18
N SER A 27 -3.93 -9.69 17.50
CA SER A 27 -5.23 -9.37 18.11
C SER A 27 -5.30 -7.86 18.35
N MET A 28 -5.59 -7.08 17.30
CA MET A 28 -5.80 -5.63 17.39
C MET A 28 -6.94 -5.21 16.47
N SER A 29 -7.47 -4.01 16.68
CA SER A 29 -8.54 -3.51 15.84
C SER A 29 -8.05 -3.24 14.42
N PRO A 30 -8.90 -3.35 13.38
CA PRO A 30 -8.55 -2.93 12.03
C PRO A 30 -8.11 -1.46 11.94
N TYR A 31 -8.69 -0.58 12.73
CA TYR A 31 -8.30 0.82 12.83
C TYR A 31 -6.85 0.98 13.30
N ASP A 32 -6.48 0.30 14.39
CA ASP A 32 -5.14 0.35 14.96
C ASP A 32 -4.11 -0.29 14.02
N ALA A 33 -4.48 -1.38 13.33
CA ALA A 33 -3.62 -2.03 12.34
C ALA A 33 -3.32 -1.11 11.15
N ILE A 34 -4.32 -0.39 10.62
CA ILE A 34 -4.14 0.60 9.56
C ILE A 34 -3.21 1.72 10.04
N GLY A 35 -3.39 2.20 11.26
CA GLY A 35 -2.53 3.21 11.88
C GLY A 35 -1.11 2.70 12.09
N HIS A 36 -0.93 1.49 12.64
CA HIS A 36 0.37 0.85 12.84
C HIS A 36 1.16 0.70 11.54
N LEU A 37 0.50 0.26 10.46
CA LEU A 37 1.09 0.08 9.13
C LEU A 37 1.25 1.38 8.33
N VAL A 38 0.87 2.52 8.91
CA VAL A 38 0.92 3.85 8.28
C VAL A 38 0.13 3.90 6.98
N GLY A 39 -1.02 3.23 6.97
CA GLY A 39 -1.90 3.10 5.83
C GLY A 39 -1.63 1.88 4.96
N LEU A 40 -2.63 1.49 4.18
CA LEU A 40 -2.61 0.34 3.29
C LEU A 40 -2.86 0.81 1.86
N GLN A 41 -2.04 0.39 0.89
CA GLN A 41 -2.33 0.70 -0.51
C GLN A 41 -3.63 0.03 -0.93
N ALA A 42 -4.51 0.82 -1.54
CA ALA A 42 -5.89 0.46 -1.86
C ALA A 42 -6.23 0.82 -3.32
N GLN A 43 -5.34 0.46 -4.24
CA GLN A 43 -5.51 0.76 -5.67
C GLN A 43 -6.73 0.04 -6.22
N THR A 44 -6.91 -1.22 -5.88
CA THR A 44 -8.17 -1.94 -6.00
C THR A 44 -9.07 -1.59 -4.82
N ALA A 45 -10.37 -1.44 -5.06
CA ALA A 45 -11.29 -0.87 -4.06
C ALA A 45 -11.36 -1.68 -2.75
N THR A 46 -11.18 -2.99 -2.82
CA THR A 46 -11.38 -3.92 -1.69
C THR A 46 -10.21 -4.85 -1.39
N SER A 47 -9.11 -4.78 -2.13
CA SER A 47 -7.96 -5.68 -1.90
C SER A 47 -7.29 -5.47 -0.52
N TRP A 48 -7.32 -4.25 0.00
CA TRP A 48 -6.77 -3.92 1.31
C TRP A 48 -7.45 -4.66 2.49
N TYR A 49 -8.66 -5.22 2.31
CA TYR A 49 -9.27 -6.12 3.30
C TYR A 49 -8.47 -7.42 3.43
N LEU A 50 -7.93 -7.94 2.33
CA LEU A 50 -7.07 -9.12 2.37
C LEU A 50 -5.73 -8.79 3.06
N THR A 51 -5.21 -7.58 2.88
CA THR A 51 -4.02 -7.12 3.62
C THR A 51 -4.25 -7.18 5.13
N LEU A 52 -5.43 -6.80 5.62
CA LEU A 52 -5.80 -6.93 7.03
C LEU A 52 -6.04 -8.37 7.44
N TRP A 53 -6.75 -9.16 6.62
CA TRP A 53 -6.99 -10.57 6.89
C TRP A 53 -5.70 -11.38 7.07
N SER A 54 -4.68 -11.10 6.26
CA SER A 54 -3.38 -11.77 6.38
C SER A 54 -2.67 -11.46 7.70
N ARG A 55 -3.04 -10.37 8.39
CA ARG A 55 -2.35 -9.80 9.54
C ARG A 55 -3.13 -9.86 10.86
N LEU A 56 -4.45 -9.99 10.80
CA LEU A 56 -5.30 -9.93 11.99
C LEU A 56 -5.97 -11.27 12.27
N ARG A 57 -6.10 -11.60 13.56
CA ARG A 57 -6.97 -12.67 14.02
C ARG A 57 -8.42 -12.20 14.00
N ASP A 58 -9.35 -13.11 13.77
CA ASP A 58 -10.80 -12.88 13.85
C ASP A 58 -11.26 -11.63 13.09
N PHE A 59 -10.66 -11.39 11.92
CA PHE A 59 -10.90 -10.19 11.12
C PHE A 59 -12.31 -10.17 10.53
N ASP A 60 -13.11 -9.15 10.93
CA ASP A 60 -14.44 -8.89 10.38
C ASP A 60 -14.39 -7.79 9.31
N PRO A 61 -14.52 -8.14 8.02
CA PRO A 61 -14.51 -7.16 6.94
C PRO A 61 -15.75 -6.27 6.92
N ALA A 62 -16.90 -6.75 7.43
CA ALA A 62 -18.12 -5.95 7.47
C ALA A 62 -18.02 -4.85 8.55
N ALA A 63 -17.52 -5.18 9.74
CA ALA A 63 -17.22 -4.20 10.78
C ALA A 63 -16.19 -3.18 10.30
N THR A 64 -15.16 -3.64 9.58
CA THR A 64 -14.14 -2.76 9.00
C THR A 64 -14.74 -1.83 7.93
N GLY A 65 -15.68 -2.32 7.12
CA GLY A 65 -16.39 -1.52 6.13
C GLY A 65 -17.18 -0.35 6.75
N ARG A 66 -17.76 -0.55 7.95
CA ARG A 66 -18.43 0.52 8.70
C ARG A 66 -17.50 1.67 9.08
N LEU A 67 -16.22 1.40 9.34
CA LEU A 67 -15.24 2.46 9.61
C LEU A 67 -15.08 3.45 8.44
N LEU A 68 -15.29 3.01 7.18
CA LEU A 68 -15.34 3.92 6.02
C LEU A 68 -16.59 4.79 6.06
N GLU A 69 -17.74 4.21 6.38
CA GLU A 69 -19.04 4.91 6.45
C GLU A 69 -19.03 5.92 7.60
N ASP A 70 -18.42 5.56 8.73
CA ASP A 70 -18.26 6.39 9.92
C ASP A 70 -17.12 7.42 9.81
N ARG A 71 -16.44 7.49 8.63
CA ARG A 71 -15.31 8.38 8.35
C ARG A 71 -14.09 8.19 9.25
N ARG A 72 -14.01 7.06 9.97
CA ARG A 72 -12.88 6.71 10.83
C ARG A 72 -11.65 6.26 10.04
N ILE A 73 -11.87 5.66 8.88
CA ILE A 73 -10.86 5.43 7.86
C ILE A 73 -11.32 6.02 6.54
N LEU A 74 -10.38 6.33 5.68
CA LEU A 74 -10.68 6.95 4.40
C LEU A 74 -9.69 6.54 3.30
N ARG A 75 -10.13 6.69 2.05
CA ARG A 75 -9.34 6.37 0.86
C ARG A 75 -8.99 7.64 0.09
N SER A 76 -7.71 7.93 -0.05
CA SER A 76 -7.20 9.09 -0.78
C SER A 76 -5.80 8.85 -1.32
N TRP A 77 -5.20 9.86 -1.95
CA TRP A 77 -3.83 9.80 -2.48
C TRP A 77 -2.83 10.19 -1.41
N PHE A 78 -1.90 9.28 -1.14
CA PHE A 78 -0.85 9.44 -0.14
C PHE A 78 0.51 9.01 -0.71
N MET A 79 1.16 8.03 -0.11
CA MET A 79 2.48 7.56 -0.48
C MET A 79 2.57 7.23 -1.98
N ARG A 80 3.66 7.64 -2.63
CA ARG A 80 3.92 7.45 -4.08
C ARG A 80 2.82 8.02 -4.98
N ALA A 81 2.00 8.95 -4.49
CA ALA A 81 0.81 9.49 -5.17
C ALA A 81 -0.20 8.41 -5.59
N THR A 82 -0.31 7.31 -4.84
CA THR A 82 -1.26 6.22 -5.06
C THR A 82 -2.35 6.20 -3.97
N ILE A 83 -3.46 5.51 -4.26
CA ILE A 83 -4.59 5.44 -3.33
C ILE A 83 -4.22 4.54 -2.14
N HIS A 84 -4.42 5.05 -0.93
CA HIS A 84 -4.26 4.32 0.32
C HIS A 84 -5.51 4.45 1.18
N THR A 85 -5.78 3.43 1.98
CA THR A 85 -6.69 3.50 3.13
C THR A 85 -5.85 3.89 4.35
N VAL A 86 -6.24 4.97 5.01
CA VAL A 86 -5.57 5.50 6.21
C VAL A 86 -6.61 5.83 7.29
N THR A 87 -6.17 6.00 8.53
CA THR A 87 -7.06 6.47 9.62
C THR A 87 -7.40 7.95 9.44
N ASP A 88 -8.53 8.37 9.96
CA ASP A 88 -8.93 9.78 10.02
C ASP A 88 -7.88 10.62 10.79
N ALA A 89 -7.30 10.05 11.84
CA ALA A 89 -6.25 10.69 12.64
C ALA A 89 -5.00 10.99 11.81
N ASP A 90 -4.59 10.08 10.94
CA ASP A 90 -3.35 10.17 10.16
C ASP A 90 -3.49 10.98 8.87
N ALA A 91 -4.69 10.99 8.30
CA ALA A 91 -4.92 11.53 6.96
C ALA A 91 -4.40 12.96 6.75
N PRO A 92 -4.63 13.93 7.65
CA PRO A 92 -4.13 15.30 7.44
C PRO A 92 -2.60 15.36 7.41
N THR A 93 -1.93 14.65 8.33
CA THR A 93 -0.46 14.61 8.42
C THR A 93 0.16 13.91 7.23
N LEU A 94 -0.34 12.71 6.88
CA LEU A 94 0.17 11.96 5.73
C LEU A 94 -0.08 12.69 4.41
N ARG A 95 -1.23 13.38 4.27
CA ARG A 95 -1.52 14.15 3.07
C ARG A 95 -0.54 15.33 2.91
N ALA A 96 -0.28 16.08 3.97
CA ALA A 96 0.68 17.17 3.96
C ALA A 96 2.12 16.67 3.70
N PHE A 97 2.52 15.57 4.34
CA PHE A 97 3.83 14.95 4.15
C PHE A 97 4.06 14.51 2.69
N THR A 98 3.04 13.95 2.04
CA THR A 98 3.15 13.42 0.67
C THR A 98 2.78 14.44 -0.42
N GLN A 99 2.31 15.63 -0.05
CA GLN A 99 1.92 16.68 -1.00
C GLN A 99 2.99 16.97 -2.07
N PRO A 100 4.30 17.11 -1.72
CA PRO A 100 5.34 17.36 -2.73
C PRO A 100 5.42 16.25 -3.79
N THR A 101 5.16 15.00 -3.43
CA THR A 101 5.15 13.87 -4.36
C THR A 101 3.94 13.92 -5.30
N ILE A 102 2.77 14.28 -4.76
CA ILE A 102 1.53 14.37 -5.53
C ILE A 102 1.62 15.55 -6.52
N GLU A 103 2.15 16.69 -6.08
CA GLU A 103 2.32 17.88 -6.94
C GLU A 103 3.37 17.70 -8.04
N ARG A 104 4.36 16.83 -7.84
CA ARG A 104 5.46 16.67 -8.81
C ARG A 104 4.95 16.30 -10.20
N SER A 105 3.91 15.50 -10.31
CA SER A 105 3.31 15.13 -11.57
C SER A 105 2.67 16.33 -12.28
N VAL A 106 2.03 17.23 -11.53
CA VAL A 106 1.39 18.45 -12.07
C VAL A 106 2.44 19.48 -12.47
N ARG A 107 3.48 19.66 -11.65
CA ARG A 107 4.58 20.61 -11.95
C ARG A 107 5.53 20.11 -13.05
N GLY A 108 5.53 18.81 -13.36
CA GLY A 108 6.34 18.19 -14.40
C GLY A 108 5.51 17.84 -15.64
N LYS A 109 4.95 16.63 -15.65
CA LYS A 109 4.30 16.04 -16.84
C LYS A 109 3.15 16.87 -17.42
N TRP A 110 2.41 17.60 -16.60
CA TRP A 110 1.23 18.37 -17.03
C TRP A 110 1.41 19.89 -16.93
N ALA A 111 2.62 20.37 -16.60
CA ALA A 111 2.86 21.81 -16.42
C ALA A 111 2.52 22.62 -17.68
N GLU A 112 2.92 22.12 -18.85
CA GLU A 112 2.65 22.77 -20.14
C GLU A 112 1.15 22.83 -20.44
N ALA A 113 0.44 21.71 -20.27
CA ALA A 113 -1.00 21.64 -20.50
C ALA A 113 -1.83 22.54 -19.56
N LEU A 114 -1.28 22.87 -18.39
CA LEU A 114 -1.90 23.79 -17.41
C LEU A 114 -1.42 25.24 -17.54
N ALA A 115 -0.58 25.53 -18.54
CA ALA A 115 -0.07 26.89 -18.76
C ALA A 115 -1.23 27.86 -19.04
N GLY A 116 -1.19 29.03 -18.38
CA GLY A 116 -2.25 30.03 -18.50
C GLY A 116 -3.49 29.78 -17.61
N ILE A 117 -3.59 28.63 -16.92
CA ILE A 117 -4.65 28.38 -15.95
C ILE A 117 -4.19 28.78 -14.54
N SER A 118 -4.95 29.66 -13.89
CA SER A 118 -4.73 30.00 -12.50
C SER A 118 -5.05 28.81 -11.59
N LEU A 119 -4.02 28.21 -10.96
CA LEU A 119 -4.21 27.09 -10.02
C LEU A 119 -5.10 27.50 -8.81
N ALA A 120 -5.04 28.76 -8.38
CA ALA A 120 -5.90 29.26 -7.30
C ALA A 120 -7.37 29.34 -7.72
N GLU A 121 -7.65 29.71 -8.98
CA GLU A 121 -9.02 29.67 -9.50
C GLU A 121 -9.51 28.24 -9.70
N MET A 122 -8.63 27.36 -10.18
CA MET A 122 -8.94 25.94 -10.32
C MET A 122 -9.23 25.31 -8.95
N GLU A 123 -8.47 25.63 -7.91
CA GLU A 123 -8.74 25.19 -6.54
C GLU A 123 -10.13 25.64 -6.08
N ARG A 124 -10.48 26.92 -6.27
CA ARG A 124 -11.80 27.43 -5.88
C ARG A 124 -12.94 26.74 -6.63
N ALA A 125 -12.79 26.52 -7.93
CA ALA A 125 -13.79 25.85 -8.75
C ALA A 125 -13.98 24.38 -8.32
N ILE A 126 -12.88 23.65 -8.07
CA ILE A 126 -12.94 22.26 -7.61
C ILE A 126 -13.62 22.20 -6.23
N ARG A 127 -13.22 23.02 -5.27
CA ARG A 127 -13.80 23.03 -3.91
C ARG A 127 -15.30 23.33 -3.95
N ALA A 128 -15.74 24.32 -4.71
CA ALA A 128 -17.15 24.64 -4.88
C ALA A 128 -17.94 23.45 -5.46
N LEU A 129 -17.37 22.75 -6.43
CA LEU A 129 -18.02 21.60 -7.05
C LEU A 129 -18.11 20.41 -6.09
N VAL A 130 -17.02 20.07 -5.40
CA VAL A 130 -16.94 18.89 -4.52
C VAL A 130 -17.49 19.13 -3.11
N ALA A 131 -18.08 20.30 -2.82
CA ALA A 131 -18.89 20.54 -1.63
C ALA A 131 -20.03 19.51 -1.51
N THR A 132 -20.48 18.98 -2.64
CA THR A 132 -21.29 17.76 -2.74
C THR A 132 -20.47 16.70 -3.48
N PRO A 133 -20.47 15.42 -3.05
CA PRO A 133 -19.65 14.39 -3.68
C PRO A 133 -19.90 14.24 -5.18
N ARG A 134 -18.84 14.34 -6.00
CA ARG A 134 -18.86 14.31 -7.47
C ARG A 134 -18.04 13.17 -8.05
N THR A 135 -18.52 12.64 -9.17
CA THR A 135 -17.74 11.66 -9.96
C THR A 135 -16.58 12.34 -10.69
N PRO A 136 -15.53 11.58 -11.10
CA PRO A 136 -14.47 12.12 -11.96
C PRO A 136 -15.02 12.76 -13.25
N GLY A 137 -16.04 12.15 -13.87
CA GLY A 137 -16.67 12.69 -15.08
C GLY A 137 -17.36 14.04 -14.86
N GLU A 138 -18.14 14.19 -13.78
CA GLU A 138 -18.77 15.47 -13.41
C GLU A 138 -17.70 16.54 -13.11
N LEU A 139 -16.58 16.14 -12.45
CA LEU A 139 -15.48 17.06 -12.17
C LEU A 139 -14.82 17.55 -13.47
N VAL A 140 -14.51 16.64 -14.39
CA VAL A 140 -13.89 16.99 -15.66
C VAL A 140 -14.80 17.85 -16.51
N ALA A 141 -16.11 17.52 -16.62
CA ALA A 141 -17.08 18.30 -17.37
C ALA A 141 -17.14 19.76 -16.88
N HIS A 142 -17.23 19.94 -15.55
CA HIS A 142 -17.26 21.28 -14.94
C HIS A 142 -15.97 22.08 -15.21
N LEU A 143 -14.80 21.43 -15.12
CA LEU A 143 -13.54 22.10 -15.40
C LEU A 143 -13.39 22.44 -16.90
N ALA A 144 -13.89 21.58 -17.80
CA ALA A 144 -13.87 21.83 -19.24
C ALA A 144 -14.79 23.01 -19.66
N GLU A 145 -15.94 23.14 -19.01
CA GLU A 145 -16.84 24.30 -19.19
C GLU A 145 -16.15 25.61 -18.74
N ARG A 146 -15.41 25.56 -17.64
CA ARG A 146 -14.71 26.73 -17.08
C ARG A 146 -13.49 27.14 -17.91
N TRP A 147 -12.79 26.18 -18.52
CA TRP A 147 -11.61 26.39 -19.37
C TRP A 147 -11.79 25.70 -20.73
N PRO A 148 -12.61 26.30 -21.65
CA PRO A 148 -12.79 25.75 -22.98
C PRO A 148 -11.48 25.66 -23.75
N GLY A 149 -11.22 24.52 -24.41
CA GLY A 149 -9.94 24.27 -25.07
C GLY A 149 -8.77 23.98 -24.12
N GLY A 150 -9.05 23.82 -22.83
CA GLY A 150 -8.06 23.46 -21.79
C GLY A 150 -7.56 22.03 -21.89
N PRO A 151 -6.87 21.54 -20.82
CA PRO A 151 -6.25 20.22 -20.79
C PRO A 151 -7.27 19.09 -20.96
N ASP A 152 -6.75 17.90 -21.37
CA ASP A 152 -7.54 16.68 -21.46
C ASP A 152 -8.05 16.21 -20.07
N ALA A 153 -9.04 15.30 -20.08
CA ALA A 153 -9.68 14.78 -18.88
C ALA A 153 -8.74 14.16 -17.87
N LEU A 154 -7.68 13.47 -18.32
CA LEU A 154 -6.69 12.85 -17.45
C LEU A 154 -5.85 13.91 -16.73
N THR A 155 -5.39 14.91 -17.46
CA THR A 155 -4.64 16.06 -16.93
C THR A 155 -5.47 16.84 -15.91
N MET A 156 -6.73 17.16 -16.23
CA MET A 156 -7.65 17.86 -15.32
C MET A 156 -7.90 17.06 -14.03
N THR A 157 -8.13 15.74 -14.15
CA THR A 157 -8.34 14.88 -12.98
C THR A 157 -7.10 14.81 -12.09
N ASN A 158 -5.90 14.73 -12.67
CA ASN A 158 -4.66 14.68 -11.90
C ASN A 158 -4.31 16.03 -11.27
N ALA A 159 -4.57 17.13 -11.98
CA ALA A 159 -4.45 18.47 -11.41
C ALA A 159 -5.36 18.66 -10.22
N ALA A 160 -6.63 18.26 -10.33
CA ALA A 160 -7.59 18.35 -9.24
C ALA A 160 -7.12 17.64 -7.96
N LYS A 161 -6.61 16.40 -8.09
CA LYS A 161 -6.06 15.62 -6.96
C LYS A 161 -4.83 16.26 -6.29
N ALA A 162 -4.03 16.96 -7.08
CA ALA A 162 -2.83 17.62 -6.58
C ALA A 162 -3.14 18.97 -5.91
N ILE A 163 -4.08 19.72 -6.48
CA ILE A 163 -4.45 21.06 -6.01
C ILE A 163 -5.35 20.98 -4.77
N VAL A 164 -6.37 20.11 -4.81
CA VAL A 164 -7.28 19.88 -3.68
C VAL A 164 -7.06 18.49 -3.13
N PRO A 165 -6.82 18.35 -1.82
CA PRO A 165 -6.86 17.05 -1.17
C PRO A 165 -8.25 16.43 -1.32
N LEU A 166 -8.40 15.43 -2.21
CA LEU A 166 -9.67 14.77 -2.47
C LEU A 166 -9.73 13.41 -1.76
N VAL A 167 -10.89 13.06 -1.21
CA VAL A 167 -11.19 11.76 -0.63
C VAL A 167 -12.19 11.00 -1.48
N GLN A 168 -12.05 9.69 -1.61
CA GLN A 168 -13.05 8.82 -2.22
C GLN A 168 -14.11 8.47 -1.18
N VAL A 169 -15.36 8.85 -1.42
CA VAL A 169 -16.43 8.62 -0.46
C VAL A 169 -17.13 7.26 -0.66
N PRO A 170 -17.70 6.65 0.41
CA PRO A 170 -18.56 5.47 0.30
C PRO A 170 -19.72 5.67 -0.70
N PRO A 171 -20.31 4.57 -1.25
CA PRO A 171 -20.13 3.17 -0.85
C PRO A 171 -18.93 2.45 -1.48
N ARG A 172 -18.20 3.10 -2.42
CA ARG A 172 -17.03 2.47 -3.04
C ARG A 172 -15.95 2.17 -2.00
N GLY A 173 -15.49 0.92 -1.99
CA GLY A 173 -14.49 0.43 -1.03
C GLY A 173 -15.08 -0.18 0.25
N VAL A 174 -16.39 -0.07 0.47
CA VAL A 174 -17.08 -0.78 1.56
C VAL A 174 -17.23 -2.25 1.17
N TRP A 175 -16.94 -3.16 2.12
CA TRP A 175 -17.03 -4.61 1.88
C TRP A 175 -18.43 -5.02 1.42
N GLY A 176 -18.47 -5.82 0.36
CA GLY A 176 -19.73 -6.33 -0.21
C GLY A 176 -20.60 -5.28 -0.91
N ARG A 177 -20.15 -4.03 -1.01
CA ARG A 177 -20.88 -2.96 -1.73
C ARG A 177 -20.14 -2.53 -2.99
N SER A 178 -20.91 -2.16 -3.99
CA SER A 178 -20.41 -1.56 -5.22
C SER A 178 -20.81 -0.09 -5.29
N GLY A 179 -20.09 0.70 -6.09
CA GLY A 179 -20.42 2.10 -6.29
C GLY A 179 -19.41 2.78 -7.20
N MET A 180 -19.86 3.89 -7.83
CA MET A 180 -18.98 4.75 -8.60
C MET A 180 -18.04 5.50 -7.67
N VAL A 181 -16.86 5.84 -8.19
CA VAL A 181 -15.95 6.77 -7.49
C VAL A 181 -16.64 8.13 -7.41
N ARG A 182 -16.70 8.69 -6.20
CA ARG A 182 -17.08 10.07 -5.95
C ARG A 182 -16.06 10.73 -5.04
N PHE A 183 -15.81 12.00 -5.26
CA PHE A 183 -14.84 12.81 -4.53
C PHE A 183 -15.53 13.88 -3.70
N ALA A 184 -15.00 14.08 -2.49
CA ALA A 184 -15.24 15.26 -1.65
C ALA A 184 -13.87 15.86 -1.28
N ALA A 185 -13.85 17.11 -0.80
CA ALA A 185 -12.63 17.67 -0.22
C ALA A 185 -12.33 16.99 1.13
N LEU A 186 -11.05 16.65 1.38
CA LEU A 186 -10.63 15.87 2.56
C LEU A 186 -10.87 16.65 3.86
N ASP A 187 -10.58 17.95 3.86
CA ASP A 187 -10.79 18.84 5.00
C ASP A 187 -12.27 18.98 5.35
N ASP A 188 -13.15 19.15 4.35
CA ASP A 188 -14.61 19.19 4.54
C ASP A 188 -15.14 17.83 5.02
N TRP A 189 -14.62 16.73 4.45
CA TRP A 189 -14.99 15.37 4.85
C TRP A 189 -14.67 15.05 6.30
N LEU A 190 -13.53 15.54 6.78
CA LEU A 190 -13.06 15.35 8.15
C LEU A 190 -13.56 16.42 9.13
N GLY A 191 -14.10 17.53 8.64
CA GLY A 191 -14.49 18.68 9.46
C GLY A 191 -13.29 19.38 10.13
N ARG A 192 -12.08 19.23 9.56
CA ARG A 192 -10.85 19.84 10.07
C ARG A 192 -9.84 20.08 8.95
N PRO A 193 -8.97 21.12 9.07
CA PRO A 193 -8.06 21.49 7.99
C PRO A 193 -6.95 20.47 7.78
N VAL A 194 -6.51 20.34 6.52
CA VAL A 194 -5.27 19.66 6.15
C VAL A 194 -4.13 20.70 6.24
N PRO A 195 -3.10 20.48 7.06
CA PRO A 195 -1.99 21.42 7.17
C PRO A 195 -1.20 21.51 5.86
N ARG A 196 -0.67 22.68 5.56
CA ARG A 196 0.16 22.85 4.35
C ARG A 196 1.55 22.20 4.47
N ARG A 197 2.07 22.12 5.67
CA ARG A 197 3.38 21.51 5.99
C ARG A 197 3.30 20.80 7.33
N VAL A 198 4.10 19.76 7.48
CA VAL A 198 4.26 19.01 8.73
C VAL A 198 5.74 18.70 8.94
N ASP A 199 6.11 18.49 10.19
CA ASP A 199 7.40 17.88 10.51
C ASP A 199 7.42 16.42 9.99
N PRO A 200 8.37 16.04 9.13
CA PRO A 200 8.47 14.67 8.63
C PRO A 200 9.00 13.66 9.65
N ALA A 201 9.64 14.12 10.74
CA ALA A 201 10.29 13.25 11.71
C ALA A 201 9.34 12.22 12.35
N PRO A 202 8.12 12.58 12.81
CA PRO A 202 7.16 11.61 13.33
C PRO A 202 6.75 10.55 12.29
N VAL A 203 6.60 10.93 11.02
CA VAL A 203 6.24 10.00 9.94
C VAL A 203 7.38 9.03 9.67
N VAL A 204 8.64 9.49 9.67
CA VAL A 204 9.82 8.64 9.51
C VAL A 204 9.95 7.66 10.67
N ARG A 205 9.72 8.09 11.93
CA ARG A 205 9.72 7.16 13.09
C ARG A 205 8.65 6.06 12.91
N ARG A 206 7.45 6.42 12.50
CA ARG A 206 6.37 5.45 12.24
C ARG A 206 6.70 4.52 11.08
N TYR A 207 7.32 5.03 10.02
CA TYR A 207 7.84 4.18 8.94
C TYR A 207 8.84 3.15 9.49
N LEU A 208 9.81 3.55 10.29
CA LEU A 208 10.77 2.63 10.91
C LEU A 208 10.08 1.63 11.85
N ALA A 209 9.06 2.05 12.61
CA ALA A 209 8.27 1.15 13.46
C ALA A 209 7.57 0.05 12.67
N ALA A 210 7.05 0.35 11.47
CA ALA A 210 6.28 -0.58 10.64
C ALA A 210 7.14 -1.36 9.63
N TYR A 211 8.26 -0.81 9.16
CA TYR A 211 9.03 -1.35 8.03
C TYR A 211 10.53 -1.51 8.30
N GLY A 212 11.05 -1.01 9.43
CA GLY A 212 12.46 -1.09 9.76
C GLY A 212 12.97 -2.51 10.02
N PRO A 213 14.30 -2.67 10.13
CA PRO A 213 15.38 -1.69 9.88
C PRO A 213 15.43 -1.24 8.41
N ALA A 214 15.66 0.05 8.15
CA ALA A 214 15.58 0.58 6.79
C ALA A 214 16.59 1.71 6.53
N SER A 215 16.98 1.87 5.27
CA SER A 215 17.81 2.97 4.80
C SER A 215 16.97 4.22 4.48
N VAL A 216 17.64 5.36 4.30
CA VAL A 216 17.02 6.58 3.78
C VAL A 216 16.35 6.33 2.42
N ALA A 217 17.01 5.56 1.55
CA ALA A 217 16.48 5.22 0.22
C ALA A 217 15.17 4.39 0.32
N ASP A 218 15.08 3.50 1.31
CA ASP A 218 13.87 2.71 1.55
C ASP A 218 12.69 3.62 1.95
N ALA A 219 12.90 4.53 2.91
CA ALA A 219 11.88 5.48 3.32
C ALA A 219 11.42 6.40 2.17
N GLN A 220 12.35 6.83 1.32
CA GLN A 220 12.03 7.61 0.12
C GLN A 220 11.25 6.80 -0.91
N THR A 221 11.59 5.52 -1.08
CA THR A 221 10.85 4.60 -1.97
C THR A 221 9.43 4.36 -1.45
N TRP A 222 9.27 4.11 -0.16
CA TRP A 222 7.97 3.92 0.47
C TRP A 222 7.06 5.14 0.31
N SER A 223 7.56 6.32 0.64
CA SER A 223 6.76 7.54 0.65
C SER A 223 6.61 8.21 -0.71
N GLY A 224 7.62 8.07 -1.57
CA GLY A 224 7.82 8.89 -2.78
C GLY A 224 8.38 10.29 -2.47
N VAL A 225 8.54 10.64 -1.20
CA VAL A 225 9.12 11.93 -0.77
C VAL A 225 10.65 11.85 -0.85
N THR A 226 11.28 12.88 -1.39
CA THR A 226 12.73 13.00 -1.51
C THR A 226 13.34 13.83 -0.38
N ARG A 227 14.69 13.85 -0.27
CA ARG A 227 15.45 14.63 0.70
C ARG A 227 15.21 14.24 2.16
N LEU A 228 14.87 12.98 2.43
CA LEU A 228 14.69 12.50 3.80
C LEU A 228 16.01 12.28 4.57
N ARG A 229 17.18 12.40 3.92
CA ARG A 229 18.48 12.27 4.60
C ARG A 229 18.59 13.23 5.78
N GLU A 230 18.23 14.50 5.62
CA GLU A 230 18.29 15.51 6.66
C GLU A 230 17.42 15.13 7.87
N VAL A 231 16.26 14.51 7.63
CA VAL A 231 15.36 14.01 8.68
C VAL A 231 16.00 12.87 9.46
N PHE A 232 16.63 11.91 8.77
CA PHE A 232 17.35 10.81 9.42
C PHE A 232 18.55 11.31 10.22
N GLU A 233 19.30 12.29 9.72
CA GLU A 233 20.40 12.91 10.47
C GLU A 233 19.91 13.64 11.72
N HIS A 234 18.79 14.36 11.63
CA HIS A 234 18.16 14.99 12.79
C HIS A 234 17.73 13.95 13.85
N LEU A 235 17.22 12.80 13.41
CA LEU A 235 16.79 11.71 14.28
C LEU A 235 17.95 10.81 14.76
N ARG A 236 19.18 11.00 14.28
CA ARG A 236 20.29 10.07 14.49
C ARG A 236 20.56 9.76 15.97
N GLY A 237 20.37 10.73 16.86
CA GLY A 237 20.55 10.53 18.31
C GLY A 237 19.49 9.63 18.97
N GLU A 238 18.36 9.46 18.33
CA GLU A 238 17.23 8.64 18.81
C GLU A 238 17.20 7.25 18.14
N LEU A 239 17.98 7.06 17.07
CA LEU A 239 17.98 5.84 16.27
C LEU A 239 19.21 4.99 16.57
N VAL A 240 19.07 3.68 16.38
CA VAL A 240 20.20 2.74 16.30
C VAL A 240 20.56 2.51 14.86
N ALA A 241 21.88 2.42 14.58
CA ALA A 241 22.40 2.18 13.24
C ALA A 241 22.92 0.74 13.10
N PHE A 242 22.60 0.14 11.96
CA PHE A 242 23.07 -1.18 11.53
C PHE A 242 23.72 -1.08 10.16
N ARG A 243 24.36 -2.16 9.72
CA ARG A 243 24.80 -2.35 8.33
C ARG A 243 24.24 -3.66 7.80
N ASP A 244 23.88 -3.67 6.52
CA ASP A 244 23.61 -4.91 5.81
C ASP A 244 24.90 -5.52 5.23
N PRO A 245 24.85 -6.74 4.66
CA PRO A 245 26.02 -7.39 4.08
C PRO A 245 26.69 -6.60 2.94
N SER A 246 25.99 -5.70 2.28
CA SER A 246 26.56 -4.80 1.26
C SER A 246 27.24 -3.55 1.85
N GLY A 247 27.24 -3.41 3.19
CA GLY A 247 27.80 -2.25 3.89
C GLY A 247 26.86 -1.04 3.95
N ARG A 248 25.63 -1.13 3.46
CA ARG A 248 24.64 -0.05 3.47
C ARG A 248 24.17 0.24 4.90
N GLU A 249 24.12 1.52 5.26
CA GLU A 249 23.63 1.96 6.56
C GLU A 249 22.10 1.83 6.65
N LEU A 250 21.64 1.22 7.74
CA LEU A 250 20.25 1.03 8.09
C LEU A 250 19.98 1.66 9.45
N PHE A 251 18.84 2.29 9.58
CA PHE A 251 18.35 2.91 10.81
C PHE A 251 17.18 2.14 11.39
N ASP A 252 17.09 2.16 12.71
CA ASP A 252 16.01 1.49 13.42
C ASP A 252 15.68 2.21 14.72
N LEU A 253 14.49 1.92 15.27
CA LEU A 253 14.13 2.34 16.62
C LEU A 253 14.83 1.42 17.64
N PRO A 254 15.30 1.94 18.80
CA PRO A 254 16.01 1.14 19.81
C PRO A 254 15.23 -0.11 20.25
N ASP A 255 13.97 0.04 20.58
CA ASP A 255 13.12 -1.00 21.18
C ASP A 255 12.25 -1.77 20.16
N ALA A 256 12.44 -1.54 18.85
CA ALA A 256 11.66 -2.22 17.82
C ALA A 256 11.99 -3.73 17.76
N PRO A 257 11.02 -4.61 17.48
CA PRO A 257 11.23 -6.05 17.50
C PRO A 257 12.23 -6.51 16.43
N ARG A 258 13.19 -7.32 16.86
CA ARG A 258 14.18 -8.00 16.02
C ARG A 258 14.28 -9.45 16.48
N PRO A 259 13.28 -10.29 16.12
CA PRO A 259 13.27 -11.70 16.52
C PRO A 259 14.46 -12.46 15.91
N ASP A 260 14.68 -13.67 16.43
CA ASP A 260 15.71 -14.56 15.92
C ASP A 260 15.48 -14.82 14.42
N PRO A 261 16.54 -14.79 13.58
CA PRO A 261 16.43 -15.13 12.15
C PRO A 261 15.81 -16.50 11.86
N ALA A 262 15.91 -17.45 12.80
CA ALA A 262 15.31 -18.77 12.69
C ALA A 262 13.82 -18.82 13.10
N THR A 263 13.23 -17.70 13.54
CA THR A 263 11.78 -17.65 13.88
C THR A 263 10.95 -18.13 12.70
N PRO A 264 10.04 -19.11 12.85
CA PRO A 264 9.21 -19.61 11.77
C PRO A 264 8.32 -18.49 11.17
N ALA A 265 8.17 -18.50 9.86
CA ALA A 265 7.29 -17.58 9.14
C ALA A 265 6.29 -18.39 8.29
N PRO A 266 5.04 -18.53 8.75
CA PRO A 266 4.05 -19.34 8.04
C PRO A 266 3.71 -18.74 6.68
N PRO A 267 3.13 -19.53 5.74
CA PRO A 267 2.67 -19.01 4.47
C PRO A 267 1.70 -17.83 4.64
N ARG A 268 1.82 -16.83 3.75
CA ARG A 268 0.92 -15.68 3.73
C ARG A 268 0.56 -15.30 2.30
N PHE A 269 -0.73 -15.10 2.06
CA PHE A 269 -1.23 -14.50 0.84
C PHE A 269 -1.28 -12.98 1.01
N LEU A 270 -0.44 -12.27 0.28
CA LEU A 270 -0.45 -10.81 0.25
C LEU A 270 -1.36 -10.34 -0.88
N ALA A 271 -2.12 -9.28 -0.62
CA ALA A 271 -2.95 -8.63 -1.62
C ALA A 271 -2.11 -8.03 -2.77
N ASP A 272 -2.80 -7.69 -3.88
CA ASP A 272 -2.24 -6.81 -4.89
C ASP A 272 -1.79 -5.49 -4.25
N TYR A 273 -0.64 -4.97 -4.66
CA TYR A 273 -0.03 -3.75 -4.11
C TYR A 273 0.25 -3.75 -2.60
N ASP A 274 0.41 -4.93 -1.96
CA ASP A 274 0.76 -4.95 -0.54
C ASP A 274 2.03 -4.14 -0.25
N ASN A 275 1.94 -3.28 0.75
CA ASN A 275 3.01 -2.34 1.08
C ASN A 275 4.33 -3.04 1.44
N LEU A 276 4.33 -4.27 1.95
CA LEU A 276 5.55 -5.02 2.25
C LEU A 276 6.51 -5.03 1.05
N LEU A 277 5.98 -5.33 -0.14
CA LEU A 277 6.77 -5.44 -1.38
C LEU A 277 7.07 -4.09 -2.05
N LEU A 278 6.51 -2.99 -1.54
CA LEU A 278 6.62 -1.65 -2.12
C LEU A 278 7.35 -0.65 -1.22
N SER A 279 7.78 -1.08 -0.04
CA SER A 279 8.26 -0.18 1.02
C SER A 279 9.77 -0.11 1.17
N HIS A 280 10.52 -0.78 0.28
CA HIS A 280 11.99 -0.78 0.28
C HIS A 280 12.53 -0.58 -1.13
N ALA A 281 13.65 0.13 -1.24
CA ALA A 281 14.40 0.26 -2.49
C ALA A 281 15.05 -1.09 -2.86
N ASP A 282 15.59 -1.77 -1.84
CA ASP A 282 16.09 -3.14 -1.97
C ASP A 282 15.12 -4.13 -1.34
N ARG A 283 14.55 -4.98 -2.16
CA ARG A 283 13.55 -6.00 -1.78
C ARG A 283 14.13 -7.38 -1.59
N SER A 284 15.45 -7.55 -1.65
CA SER A 284 16.13 -8.85 -1.57
C SER A 284 15.81 -9.61 -0.28
N ARG A 285 15.49 -8.88 0.81
CA ARG A 285 15.04 -9.49 2.06
C ARG A 285 13.71 -10.25 1.97
N PHE A 286 12.86 -9.96 0.97
CA PHE A 286 11.55 -10.60 0.77
C PHE A 286 11.46 -11.44 -0.49
N THR A 287 12.35 -11.24 -1.47
CA THR A 287 12.27 -11.94 -2.75
C THR A 287 13.11 -13.21 -2.72
N GLY A 288 12.50 -14.35 -3.00
CA GLY A 288 13.18 -15.58 -3.32
C GLY A 288 13.81 -15.54 -4.72
N GLU A 289 14.65 -16.50 -5.03
CA GLU A 289 15.26 -16.64 -6.35
C GLU A 289 14.16 -16.98 -7.39
N GLY A 290 14.16 -16.30 -8.53
CA GLY A 290 13.16 -16.47 -9.60
C GLY A 290 11.77 -15.91 -9.30
N ALA A 291 11.48 -15.50 -8.07
CA ALA A 291 10.16 -15.01 -7.69
C ALA A 291 9.81 -13.64 -8.28
N ARG A 292 10.83 -12.87 -8.68
CA ARG A 292 10.62 -11.56 -9.31
C ARG A 292 9.99 -11.68 -10.68
N GLU A 293 10.35 -12.70 -11.44
CA GLU A 293 9.78 -13.03 -12.73
C GLU A 293 8.32 -13.43 -12.62
N ALA A 294 7.93 -14.08 -11.50
CA ALA A 294 6.56 -14.47 -11.21
C ALA A 294 5.60 -13.29 -11.06
N LEU A 295 6.11 -12.12 -10.61
CA LEU A 295 5.33 -10.88 -10.52
C LEU A 295 5.39 -10.03 -11.78
N THR A 296 6.18 -10.39 -12.78
CA THR A 296 6.27 -9.63 -14.02
C THR A 296 5.11 -10.01 -14.94
N TYR A 297 3.92 -9.52 -14.60
CA TYR A 297 2.73 -9.69 -15.44
C TYR A 297 2.76 -8.65 -16.56
N ARG A 298 2.82 -9.09 -17.81
CA ARG A 298 2.86 -8.20 -18.99
C ARG A 298 1.49 -7.62 -19.35
N SER A 299 0.40 -8.20 -18.82
CA SER A 299 -0.97 -7.72 -19.07
C SER A 299 -1.92 -8.18 -17.99
N GLY A 300 -2.85 -7.31 -17.58
CA GLY A 300 -3.88 -7.61 -16.59
C GLY A 300 -3.62 -6.98 -15.21
N PRO A 301 -4.48 -7.28 -14.21
CA PRO A 301 -4.31 -6.81 -12.85
C PRO A 301 -3.02 -7.35 -12.23
N ILE A 302 -2.34 -6.56 -11.40
CA ILE A 302 -1.18 -7.03 -10.65
C ILE A 302 -1.65 -8.14 -9.70
N PRO A 303 -1.06 -9.35 -9.77
CA PRO A 303 -1.45 -10.45 -8.90
C PRO A 303 -1.03 -10.20 -7.44
N GLY A 304 -1.66 -10.90 -6.51
CA GLY A 304 -1.17 -11.00 -5.15
C GLY A 304 0.11 -11.82 -5.07
N ALA A 305 0.87 -11.68 -4.00
CA ALA A 305 2.09 -12.45 -3.78
C ALA A 305 1.88 -13.55 -2.74
N LEU A 306 2.55 -14.70 -2.94
CA LEU A 306 2.62 -15.78 -1.96
C LEU A 306 3.97 -15.73 -1.25
N LEU A 307 3.96 -15.64 0.08
CA LEU A 307 5.13 -15.83 0.92
C LEU A 307 5.15 -17.25 1.51
N VAL A 308 6.33 -17.87 1.49
CA VAL A 308 6.66 -19.08 2.24
C VAL A 308 7.97 -18.81 2.97
N ASP A 309 8.04 -19.15 4.23
CA ASP A 309 9.16 -18.80 5.12
C ASP A 309 9.56 -17.30 5.02
N GLY A 310 8.55 -16.44 4.92
CA GLY A 310 8.72 -14.99 4.84
C GLY A 310 9.29 -14.47 3.51
N ARG A 311 9.50 -15.31 2.52
CA ARG A 311 10.03 -14.95 1.21
C ARG A 311 8.99 -15.19 0.12
N MET A 312 8.90 -14.27 -0.81
CA MET A 312 8.02 -14.41 -1.97
C MET A 312 8.52 -15.57 -2.84
N VAL A 313 7.66 -16.57 -3.02
CA VAL A 313 7.94 -17.76 -3.85
C VAL A 313 7.10 -17.79 -5.13
N GLY A 314 6.07 -16.94 -5.21
CA GLY A 314 5.16 -16.95 -6.35
C GLY A 314 4.11 -15.84 -6.28
N ALA A 315 3.18 -15.92 -7.22
CA ALA A 315 2.04 -15.03 -7.34
C ALA A 315 0.74 -15.82 -7.35
N TRP A 316 -0.37 -15.15 -7.02
CA TRP A 316 -1.68 -15.77 -7.01
C TRP A 316 -2.76 -14.81 -7.50
N HIS A 317 -3.86 -15.39 -8.01
CA HIS A 317 -5.08 -14.66 -8.33
C HIS A 317 -6.31 -15.57 -8.15
N LEU A 318 -7.49 -14.95 -8.07
CA LEU A 318 -8.76 -15.67 -8.06
C LEU A 318 -9.29 -15.79 -9.48
N ARG A 319 -9.68 -17.02 -9.87
CA ARG A 319 -10.46 -17.31 -11.08
C ARG A 319 -11.84 -17.77 -10.66
N THR A 320 -12.89 -17.13 -11.20
CA THR A 320 -14.29 -17.50 -10.93
C THR A 320 -14.95 -17.95 -12.21
N ASP A 321 -15.43 -19.21 -12.21
CA ASP A 321 -16.11 -19.85 -13.32
C ASP A 321 -17.49 -20.34 -12.82
N GLY A 322 -18.51 -19.54 -13.04
CA GLY A 322 -19.86 -19.81 -12.51
C GLY A 322 -19.86 -19.92 -10.98
N PRO A 323 -20.32 -21.03 -10.40
CA PRO A 323 -20.36 -21.21 -8.94
C PRO A 323 -19.01 -21.59 -8.33
N ARG A 324 -17.99 -21.87 -9.16
CA ARG A 324 -16.65 -22.30 -8.73
C ARG A 324 -15.70 -21.11 -8.62
N THR A 325 -15.00 -21.01 -7.50
CA THR A 325 -13.86 -20.09 -7.35
C THR A 325 -12.59 -20.87 -7.05
N THR A 326 -11.55 -20.59 -7.80
CA THR A 326 -10.24 -21.24 -7.70
C THR A 326 -9.19 -20.18 -7.33
N VAL A 327 -8.38 -20.48 -6.31
CA VAL A 327 -7.10 -19.79 -6.13
C VAL A 327 -6.10 -20.42 -7.08
N VAL A 328 -5.63 -19.66 -8.04
CA VAL A 328 -4.57 -20.06 -8.97
C VAL A 328 -3.25 -19.51 -8.45
N ILE A 329 -2.33 -20.40 -8.12
CA ILE A 329 -1.03 -20.09 -7.55
C ILE A 329 0.05 -20.51 -8.54
N GLY A 330 0.85 -19.54 -8.98
CA GLY A 330 2.04 -19.79 -9.77
C GLY A 330 3.28 -19.65 -8.90
N VAL A 331 4.09 -20.70 -8.78
CA VAL A 331 5.33 -20.70 -8.01
C VAL A 331 6.55 -20.77 -8.93
N ALA A 332 7.66 -20.14 -8.52
CA ALA A 332 8.90 -20.16 -9.30
C ALA A 332 9.59 -21.53 -9.29
N ARG A 333 9.41 -22.31 -8.21
CA ARG A 333 9.97 -23.66 -8.00
C ARG A 333 8.95 -24.54 -7.28
N PRO A 334 9.06 -25.88 -7.36
CA PRO A 334 8.26 -26.77 -6.53
C PRO A 334 8.39 -26.44 -5.05
N LEU A 335 7.29 -26.46 -4.32
CA LEU A 335 7.30 -26.31 -2.87
C LEU A 335 7.69 -27.66 -2.23
N ALA A 336 8.30 -27.62 -1.05
CA ALA A 336 8.48 -28.80 -0.22
C ALA A 336 7.08 -29.34 0.19
N PRO A 337 6.89 -30.64 0.43
CA PRO A 337 5.57 -31.21 0.74
C PRO A 337 4.87 -30.54 1.92
N ASP A 338 5.60 -30.23 3.00
CA ASP A 338 5.04 -29.56 4.18
C ASP A 338 4.63 -28.11 3.88
N ASP A 339 5.45 -27.39 3.10
CA ASP A 339 5.12 -26.02 2.66
C ASP A 339 3.90 -26.01 1.74
N GLU A 340 3.80 -26.99 0.81
CA GLU A 340 2.64 -27.10 -0.07
C GLU A 340 1.37 -27.38 0.74
N ALA A 341 1.40 -28.28 1.72
CA ALA A 341 0.28 -28.56 2.59
C ALA A 341 -0.16 -27.31 3.38
N ALA A 342 0.79 -26.57 3.94
CA ALA A 342 0.53 -25.32 4.65
C ALA A 342 -0.03 -24.22 3.73
N VAL A 343 0.48 -24.09 2.51
CA VAL A 343 -0.02 -23.16 1.49
C VAL A 343 -1.46 -23.50 1.10
N ARG A 344 -1.79 -24.78 0.91
CA ARG A 344 -3.17 -25.22 0.60
C ARG A 344 -4.14 -24.88 1.73
N SER A 345 -3.75 -25.13 2.98
CA SER A 345 -4.55 -24.79 4.15
C SER A 345 -4.81 -23.26 4.26
N GLU A 346 -3.79 -22.43 4.06
CA GLU A 346 -3.94 -20.98 4.08
C GLU A 346 -4.78 -20.48 2.88
N ALA A 347 -4.67 -21.14 1.70
CA ALA A 347 -5.47 -20.83 0.53
C ALA A 347 -6.96 -21.13 0.74
N ASP A 348 -7.28 -22.26 1.38
CA ASP A 348 -8.66 -22.63 1.72
C ASP A 348 -9.27 -21.60 2.70
N ALA A 349 -8.53 -21.20 3.71
CA ALA A 349 -8.95 -20.14 4.65
C ALA A 349 -9.15 -18.78 3.95
N MET A 350 -8.27 -18.43 2.99
CA MET A 350 -8.41 -17.22 2.18
C MET A 350 -9.65 -17.28 1.27
N LEU A 351 -9.95 -18.42 0.67
CA LEU A 351 -11.16 -18.62 -0.14
C LEU A 351 -12.42 -18.49 0.71
N GLU A 352 -12.41 -19.04 1.91
CA GLU A 352 -13.53 -18.91 2.84
C GLU A 352 -13.78 -17.45 3.19
N PHE A 353 -12.74 -16.71 3.52
CA PHE A 353 -12.80 -15.28 3.78
C PHE A 353 -13.28 -14.48 2.58
N SER A 354 -12.64 -14.63 1.41
CA SER A 354 -12.86 -13.76 0.25
C SER A 354 -14.11 -14.11 -0.54
N ARG A 355 -14.58 -15.36 -0.47
CA ARG A 355 -15.73 -15.90 -1.23
C ARG A 355 -16.59 -16.84 -0.37
N PRO A 356 -17.18 -16.35 0.74
CA PRO A 356 -17.94 -17.20 1.66
C PRO A 356 -19.16 -17.87 1.01
N ARG A 357 -19.71 -17.27 -0.06
CA ARG A 357 -20.87 -17.80 -0.80
C ARG A 357 -20.51 -18.74 -1.96
N SER A 358 -19.23 -18.96 -2.25
CA SER A 358 -18.83 -19.89 -3.31
C SER A 358 -19.12 -21.32 -2.89
N MET A 359 -19.91 -22.02 -3.70
CA MET A 359 -20.30 -23.42 -3.42
C MET A 359 -19.17 -24.41 -3.70
N ASN A 360 -18.33 -24.11 -4.69
CA ASN A 360 -17.19 -24.93 -5.08
C ASN A 360 -15.90 -24.13 -4.99
N ARG A 361 -15.00 -24.55 -4.10
CA ARG A 361 -13.68 -23.93 -3.89
C ARG A 361 -12.59 -24.88 -4.35
N ALA A 362 -11.54 -24.36 -4.96
CA ALA A 362 -10.39 -25.15 -5.40
C ALA A 362 -9.08 -24.35 -5.26
N VAL A 363 -7.99 -25.10 -5.11
CA VAL A 363 -6.63 -24.57 -5.07
C VAL A 363 -5.83 -25.26 -6.17
N GLU A 364 -5.32 -24.47 -7.12
CA GLU A 364 -4.44 -24.92 -8.19
C GLU A 364 -3.05 -24.35 -7.96
N ILE A 365 -2.03 -25.21 -7.90
CA ILE A 365 -0.62 -24.80 -7.78
C ILE A 365 0.11 -25.29 -9.03
N SER A 366 0.83 -24.40 -9.69
CA SER A 366 1.60 -24.71 -10.89
C SER A 366 2.95 -23.99 -10.87
N ILE A 367 3.95 -24.57 -11.55
CA ILE A 367 5.25 -23.93 -11.74
C ILE A 367 5.12 -22.93 -12.89
N ILE A 368 5.49 -21.66 -12.63
CA ILE A 368 5.58 -20.64 -13.67
C ILE A 368 6.80 -20.97 -14.54
N ARG A 369 6.57 -21.32 -15.81
CA ARG A 369 7.66 -21.38 -16.78
C ARG A 369 8.01 -19.96 -17.22
N PRO A 370 9.29 -19.52 -17.14
CA PRO A 370 9.70 -18.31 -17.83
C PRO A 370 9.28 -18.44 -19.29
N GLN A 371 8.49 -17.50 -19.79
CA GLN A 371 8.21 -17.48 -21.23
C GLN A 371 9.54 -17.31 -21.92
N GLY A 372 9.93 -18.32 -22.68
CA GLY A 372 11.19 -18.39 -23.37
C GLY A 372 11.43 -17.11 -24.18
N THR A 373 12.61 -16.60 -24.10
CA THR A 373 13.22 -15.83 -25.19
C THR A 373 13.09 -16.69 -26.41
N THR A 374 12.10 -16.43 -27.26
CA THR A 374 12.13 -16.90 -28.65
C THR A 374 13.39 -16.34 -29.26
N SER A 375 14.34 -17.23 -29.48
CA SER A 375 15.53 -17.01 -30.28
C SER A 375 15.19 -16.56 -31.70
#